data_4ef11ccd04e743d869146c3188fad1b6
#
_entry.id   4ef11ccd04e743d869146c3188fad1b6
#
_cell.length_a   1.000
_cell.length_b   1.000
_cell.length_c   1.000
_cell.angle_alpha   90.00
_cell.angle_beta   90.00
_cell.angle_gamma   90.00
#
_symmetry.space_group_name_H-M   'P 1'
#
loop_
_entity.id
_entity.type
_entity.pdbx_description
1 polymer ?
#
loop_
_entity_poly.entity_id
_entity_poly.type
_entity_poly.pdbx_seq_one_letter_code
_entity_poly.pdbx_strand_id
1 'polypeptide(L)'
;MSTAVAAPRKPFVGELLGRSDYAIIGEIVEPNTMVLDLGCGEGELLEWLAENKGVDARGVEMSGAKVQRAIARGVSVYQGDIDEGLADYPDQAFDYVILSQTLQETRAPVKVLREMLRVGRRAIVAFPNFGHWSVRMSMLFSGKAPKTKLFPHEWYDSPNIHVLSVDDFESLAAKEHLTVELRYCLAGHRRISMLQNLRAEVAVFLVRT
;
A
#
# COMPACT_ATOMS: atom_id res chain seq x y z
N MET A 1 -7.88 -5.15 -44.24
CA MET A 1 -8.18 -5.30 -42.80
C MET A 1 -6.89 -5.63 -42.08
N SER A 2 -6.25 -4.63 -41.48
CA SER A 2 -4.97 -4.80 -40.77
C SER A 2 -5.32 -5.15 -39.32
N THR A 3 -5.04 -6.38 -38.90
CA THR A 3 -5.09 -6.81 -37.51
C THR A 3 -3.89 -6.19 -36.78
N ALA A 4 -4.13 -5.13 -36.03
CA ALA A 4 -3.15 -4.59 -35.11
C ALA A 4 -2.83 -5.67 -34.06
N VAL A 5 -1.66 -6.27 -34.15
CA VAL A 5 -1.11 -7.14 -33.12
C VAL A 5 -0.85 -6.25 -31.89
N ALA A 6 -1.62 -6.47 -30.83
CA ALA A 6 -1.39 -5.78 -29.56
C ALA A 6 0.04 -6.06 -29.10
N ALA A 7 0.80 -5.01 -28.81
CA ALA A 7 2.14 -5.15 -28.25
C ALA A 7 2.09 -6.03 -26.99
N PRO A 8 3.08 -6.90 -26.74
CA PRO A 8 3.10 -7.75 -25.55
C PRO A 8 3.05 -6.84 -24.32
N ARG A 9 2.07 -7.07 -23.44
CA ARG A 9 2.00 -6.39 -22.15
C ARG A 9 3.31 -6.66 -21.41
N LYS A 10 4.03 -5.59 -21.05
CA LYS A 10 5.17 -5.73 -20.13
C LYS A 10 4.67 -6.43 -18.87
N PRO A 11 5.40 -7.41 -18.32
CA PRO A 11 5.02 -8.08 -17.10
C PRO A 11 4.79 -7.02 -16.00
N PHE A 12 3.74 -7.20 -15.23
CA PHE A 12 3.36 -6.24 -14.19
C PHE A 12 4.43 -6.22 -13.10
N VAL A 13 4.79 -5.05 -12.58
CA VAL A 13 5.84 -4.88 -11.54
C VAL A 13 5.61 -5.74 -10.29
N GLY A 14 4.36 -5.96 -9.91
CA GLY A 14 3.99 -6.82 -8.79
C GLY A 14 4.34 -8.30 -8.99
N GLU A 15 4.30 -8.80 -10.23
CA GLU A 15 4.74 -10.17 -10.56
C GLU A 15 6.26 -10.29 -10.51
N LEU A 16 6.99 -9.24 -10.94
CA LEU A 16 8.45 -9.21 -10.92
C LEU A 16 9.03 -9.10 -9.50
N LEU A 17 8.34 -8.38 -8.60
CA LEU A 17 8.82 -8.10 -7.24
C LEU A 17 8.16 -8.97 -6.16
N GLY A 18 7.25 -9.87 -6.53
CA GLY A 18 6.50 -10.68 -5.57
C GLY A 18 5.51 -9.86 -4.72
N ARG A 19 5.17 -8.63 -5.12
CA ARG A 19 4.30 -7.65 -4.44
C ARG A 19 2.89 -7.69 -5.05
N SER A 20 2.02 -8.53 -4.47
CA SER A 20 0.64 -8.68 -4.95
C SER A 20 -0.22 -7.42 -4.82
N ASP A 21 0.07 -6.58 -3.84
CA ASP A 21 -0.57 -5.28 -3.64
C ASP A 21 -0.28 -4.31 -4.81
N TYR A 22 0.93 -4.29 -5.36
CA TYR A 22 1.27 -3.45 -6.51
C TYR A 22 0.41 -3.77 -7.74
N ALA A 23 0.06 -5.05 -7.94
CA ALA A 23 -0.84 -5.46 -9.01
C ALA A 23 -2.20 -4.79 -8.91
N ILE A 24 -2.76 -4.79 -7.71
CA ILE A 24 -4.07 -4.18 -7.43
C ILE A 24 -3.98 -2.65 -7.49
N ILE A 25 -2.95 -2.04 -6.92
CA ILE A 25 -2.74 -0.58 -6.98
C ILE A 25 -2.66 -0.14 -8.45
N GLY A 26 -1.90 -0.87 -9.27
CA GLY A 26 -1.81 -0.58 -10.69
C GLY A 26 -3.14 -0.74 -11.45
N GLU A 27 -4.06 -1.60 -11.01
CA GLU A 27 -5.40 -1.66 -11.61
C GLU A 27 -6.28 -0.47 -11.18
N ILE A 28 -6.18 -0.04 -9.91
CA ILE A 28 -6.99 1.04 -9.33
C ILE A 28 -6.60 2.41 -9.89
N VAL A 29 -5.30 2.70 -9.98
CA VAL A 29 -4.81 4.00 -10.43
C VAL A 29 -5.16 4.23 -11.90
N GLU A 30 -5.87 5.31 -12.19
CA GLU A 30 -6.27 5.71 -13.54
C GLU A 30 -5.08 6.32 -14.31
N PRO A 31 -5.04 6.19 -15.65
CA PRO A 31 -3.99 6.83 -16.46
C PRO A 31 -4.02 8.36 -16.38
N ASN A 32 -2.85 9.00 -16.52
CA ASN A 32 -2.66 10.46 -16.55
C ASN A 32 -3.17 11.17 -15.29
N THR A 33 -3.09 10.51 -14.13
CA THR A 33 -3.43 11.07 -12.81
C THR A 33 -2.18 11.50 -12.04
N MET A 34 -2.38 12.29 -11.00
CA MET A 34 -1.33 12.69 -10.04
C MET A 34 -1.35 11.74 -8.84
N VAL A 35 -0.21 11.13 -8.53
CA VAL A 35 -0.08 10.13 -7.46
C VAL A 35 1.03 10.50 -6.49
N LEU A 36 0.75 10.41 -5.20
CA LEU A 36 1.74 10.50 -4.12
C LEU A 36 1.82 9.15 -3.40
N ASP A 37 3.01 8.55 -3.32
CA ASP A 37 3.26 7.30 -2.59
C ASP A 37 4.04 7.57 -1.31
N LEU A 38 3.45 7.25 -0.18
CA LEU A 38 4.01 7.46 1.15
C LEU A 38 4.75 6.20 1.61
N GLY A 39 6.07 6.32 1.83
CA GLY A 39 6.95 5.17 2.03
C GLY A 39 7.24 4.46 0.72
N CYS A 40 7.54 5.23 -0.33
CA CYS A 40 7.67 4.71 -1.71
C CYS A 40 8.87 3.77 -1.93
N GLY A 41 9.73 3.58 -0.93
CA GLY A 41 10.88 2.70 -1.02
C GLY A 41 11.86 3.14 -2.11
N GLU A 42 12.24 2.21 -2.97
CA GLU A 42 13.16 2.46 -4.10
C GLU A 42 12.43 2.96 -5.37
N GLY A 43 11.11 3.26 -5.26
CA GLY A 43 10.33 3.90 -6.31
C GLY A 43 9.81 2.97 -7.42
N GLU A 44 9.88 1.61 -7.25
CA GLU A 44 9.52 0.68 -8.32
C GLU A 44 8.05 0.80 -8.77
N LEU A 45 7.13 1.02 -7.82
CA LEU A 45 5.71 1.21 -8.13
C LEU A 45 5.51 2.50 -8.92
N LEU A 46 6.15 3.59 -8.49
CA LEU A 46 6.03 4.91 -9.11
C LEU A 46 6.64 4.94 -10.52
N GLU A 47 7.83 4.34 -10.71
CA GLU A 47 8.45 4.15 -12.02
C GLU A 47 7.48 3.41 -12.97
N TRP A 48 6.92 2.30 -12.50
CA TRP A 48 5.97 1.53 -13.31
C TRP A 48 4.71 2.32 -13.67
N LEU A 49 4.11 3.05 -12.70
CA LEU A 49 2.92 3.88 -12.94
C LEU A 49 3.20 4.99 -13.95
N ALA A 50 4.35 5.67 -13.83
CA ALA A 50 4.76 6.71 -14.76
C ALA A 50 4.95 6.15 -16.19
N GLU A 51 5.68 5.05 -16.34
CA GLU A 51 5.98 4.46 -17.64
C GLU A 51 4.77 3.84 -18.35
N ASN A 52 3.86 3.20 -17.60
CA ASN A 52 2.80 2.40 -18.19
C ASN A 52 1.43 3.10 -18.18
N LYS A 53 1.27 4.15 -17.38
CA LYS A 53 0.01 4.89 -17.23
C LYS A 53 0.14 6.40 -17.42
N GLY A 54 1.35 6.92 -17.63
CA GLY A 54 1.57 8.37 -17.78
C GLY A 54 1.24 9.17 -16.51
N VAL A 55 1.38 8.55 -15.34
CA VAL A 55 1.08 9.17 -14.03
C VAL A 55 2.17 10.19 -13.70
N ASP A 56 1.79 11.39 -13.20
CA ASP A 56 2.72 12.28 -12.48
C ASP A 56 2.94 11.67 -11.07
N ALA A 57 4.03 10.90 -10.96
CA ALA A 57 4.33 10.06 -9.81
C ALA A 57 5.33 10.76 -8.88
N ARG A 58 4.94 10.94 -7.62
CA ARG A 58 5.78 11.51 -6.57
C ARG A 58 5.81 10.62 -5.35
N GLY A 59 6.94 10.61 -4.64
CA GLY A 59 7.10 9.78 -3.44
C GLY A 59 7.61 10.55 -2.24
N VAL A 60 7.31 10.00 -1.05
CA VAL A 60 7.94 10.38 0.22
C VAL A 60 8.59 9.12 0.79
N GLU A 61 9.86 9.23 1.19
CA GLU A 61 10.61 8.11 1.79
C GLU A 61 11.58 8.65 2.84
N MET A 62 11.66 7.98 3.99
CA MET A 62 12.50 8.42 5.09
C MET A 62 13.98 8.04 4.89
N SER A 63 14.25 6.89 4.28
CA SER A 63 15.60 6.37 4.07
C SER A 63 16.32 7.07 2.92
N GLY A 64 17.33 7.88 3.20
CA GLY A 64 18.13 8.56 2.18
C GLY A 64 18.75 7.62 1.15
N ALA A 65 19.12 6.40 1.53
CA ALA A 65 19.65 5.40 0.59
C ALA A 65 18.59 4.89 -0.40
N LYS A 66 17.32 4.75 0.05
CA LYS A 66 16.21 4.39 -0.84
C LYS A 66 15.83 5.56 -1.74
N VAL A 67 15.80 6.80 -1.19
CA VAL A 67 15.56 8.03 -1.97
C VAL A 67 16.56 8.14 -3.14
N GLN A 68 17.86 7.93 -2.89
CA GLN A 68 18.86 7.96 -3.96
C GLN A 68 18.58 6.92 -5.06
N ARG A 69 18.15 5.71 -4.69
CA ARG A 69 17.80 4.66 -5.65
C ARG A 69 16.55 5.03 -6.46
N ALA A 70 15.54 5.59 -5.82
CA ALA A 70 14.32 6.05 -6.49
C ALA A 70 14.60 7.21 -7.47
N ILE A 71 15.45 8.17 -7.08
CA ILE A 71 15.89 9.25 -7.97
C ILE A 71 16.68 8.69 -9.18
N ALA A 72 17.52 7.69 -8.96
CA ALA A 72 18.25 7.02 -10.05
C ALA A 72 17.33 6.31 -11.06
N ARG A 73 16.09 5.94 -10.65
CA ARG A 73 15.02 5.43 -11.52
C ARG A 73 14.25 6.54 -12.25
N GLY A 74 14.54 7.81 -11.99
CA GLY A 74 13.83 8.95 -12.56
C GLY A 74 12.55 9.34 -11.80
N VAL A 75 12.34 8.84 -10.59
CA VAL A 75 11.17 9.17 -9.76
C VAL A 75 11.43 10.42 -8.93
N SER A 76 10.45 11.32 -8.86
CA SER A 76 10.50 12.50 -7.98
C SER A 76 10.18 12.07 -6.54
N VAL A 77 11.18 12.12 -5.64
CA VAL A 77 11.02 11.69 -4.24
C VAL A 77 11.51 12.79 -3.30
N TYR A 78 10.69 13.08 -2.30
CA TYR A 78 11.05 13.91 -1.15
C TYR A 78 11.51 13.03 0.00
N GLN A 79 12.64 13.36 0.64
CA GLN A 79 13.08 12.68 1.85
C GLN A 79 12.37 13.26 3.05
N GLY A 80 11.52 12.49 3.72
CA GLY A 80 10.75 12.94 4.87
C GLY A 80 10.11 11.82 5.67
N ASP A 81 9.70 12.16 6.91
CA ASP A 81 8.95 11.27 7.80
C ASP A 81 7.44 11.55 7.64
N ILE A 82 6.69 10.57 7.20
CA ILE A 82 5.23 10.67 6.99
C ILE A 82 4.45 10.92 8.30
N ASP A 83 5.01 10.55 9.45
CA ASP A 83 4.42 10.81 10.77
C ASP A 83 4.50 12.30 11.16
N GLU A 84 5.44 13.07 10.59
CA GLU A 84 5.51 14.53 10.78
C GLU A 84 4.34 15.23 10.08
N GLY A 85 3.80 14.61 9.05
CA GLY A 85 2.64 15.08 8.28
C GLY A 85 3.01 15.54 6.87
N LEU A 86 1.98 15.96 6.13
CA LEU A 86 2.08 16.38 4.73
C LEU A 86 1.80 17.90 4.59
N ALA A 87 2.22 18.71 5.58
CA ALA A 87 1.87 20.13 5.67
C ALA A 87 2.27 20.95 4.44
N ASP A 88 3.33 20.56 3.75
CA ASP A 88 3.81 21.22 2.54
C ASP A 88 2.98 20.95 1.28
N TYR A 89 2.04 19.98 1.37
CA TYR A 89 1.16 19.62 0.26
C TYR A 89 -0.21 20.30 0.41
N PRO A 90 -0.72 20.97 -0.63
CA PRO A 90 -2.07 21.53 -0.63
C PRO A 90 -3.15 20.46 -0.53
N ASP A 91 -4.33 20.86 -0.07
CA ASP A 91 -5.50 20.00 -0.05
C ASP A 91 -5.85 19.55 -1.47
N GLN A 92 -6.21 18.26 -1.61
CA GLN A 92 -6.62 17.64 -2.87
C GLN A 92 -5.65 17.86 -4.06
N ALA A 93 -4.36 17.98 -3.75
CA ALA A 93 -3.31 18.16 -4.76
C ALA A 93 -3.09 16.90 -5.62
N PHE A 94 -3.49 15.73 -5.13
CA PHE A 94 -3.31 14.44 -5.82
C PHE A 94 -4.66 13.75 -6.05
N ASP A 95 -4.75 13.00 -7.15
CA ASP A 95 -5.91 12.15 -7.41
C ASP A 95 -5.90 10.92 -6.50
N TYR A 96 -4.70 10.36 -6.26
CA TYR A 96 -4.49 9.23 -5.35
C TYR A 96 -3.29 9.48 -4.43
N VAL A 97 -3.48 9.16 -3.14
CA VAL A 97 -2.36 9.01 -2.19
C VAL A 97 -2.29 7.54 -1.81
N ILE A 98 -1.11 6.94 -1.98
CA ILE A 98 -0.85 5.53 -1.73
C ILE A 98 -0.10 5.38 -0.40
N LEU A 99 -0.44 4.36 0.38
CA LEU A 99 0.30 3.90 1.55
C LEU A 99 0.32 2.37 1.50
N SER A 100 1.40 1.82 0.94
CA SER A 100 1.52 0.38 0.72
C SER A 100 2.51 -0.26 1.67
N GLN A 101 2.02 -1.21 2.49
CA GLN A 101 2.80 -1.95 3.49
C GLN A 101 3.52 -1.06 4.53
N THR A 102 2.95 0.12 4.83
CA THR A 102 3.58 1.12 5.69
C THR A 102 2.69 1.54 6.86
N LEU A 103 1.35 1.40 6.75
CA LEU A 103 0.41 1.86 7.79
C LEU A 103 0.74 1.27 9.18
N GLN A 104 1.10 0.00 9.24
CA GLN A 104 1.44 -0.71 10.48
C GLN A 104 2.79 -0.28 11.08
N GLU A 105 3.60 0.47 10.35
CA GLU A 105 4.90 0.99 10.77
C GLU A 105 4.83 2.44 11.25
N THR A 106 3.72 3.15 10.98
CA THR A 106 3.51 4.55 11.39
C THR A 106 3.20 4.65 12.87
N ARG A 107 3.67 5.72 13.52
CA ARG A 107 3.40 6.00 14.95
C ARG A 107 1.98 6.49 15.17
N ALA A 108 1.40 7.18 14.19
CA ALA A 108 0.07 7.81 14.28
C ALA A 108 -0.81 7.50 13.05
N PRO A 109 -1.23 6.21 12.84
CA PRO A 109 -1.89 5.77 11.61
C PRO A 109 -3.16 6.55 11.27
N VAL A 110 -3.95 6.95 12.27
CA VAL A 110 -5.17 7.75 12.03
C VAL A 110 -4.83 9.15 11.52
N LYS A 111 -3.79 9.79 12.08
CA LYS A 111 -3.31 11.09 11.60
C LYS A 111 -2.81 10.98 10.14
N VAL A 112 -2.00 9.97 9.84
CA VAL A 112 -1.49 9.73 8.49
C VAL A 112 -2.65 9.51 7.52
N LEU A 113 -3.64 8.71 7.87
CA LEU A 113 -4.81 8.45 7.02
C LEU A 113 -5.63 9.73 6.75
N ARG A 114 -5.82 10.59 7.76
CA ARG A 114 -6.50 11.88 7.59
C ARG A 114 -5.70 12.83 6.68
N GLU A 115 -4.38 12.88 6.82
CA GLU A 115 -3.51 13.68 5.96
C GLU A 115 -3.52 13.16 4.50
N MET A 116 -3.51 11.83 4.30
CA MET A 116 -3.68 11.24 2.97
C MET A 116 -4.96 11.73 2.29
N LEU A 117 -6.08 11.74 3.03
CA LEU A 117 -7.39 12.15 2.53
C LEU A 117 -7.56 13.68 2.44
N ARG A 118 -6.74 14.45 3.15
CA ARG A 118 -6.65 15.89 2.96
C ARG A 118 -5.93 16.23 1.65
N VAL A 119 -4.78 15.59 1.43
CA VAL A 119 -3.89 15.88 0.29
C VAL A 119 -4.37 15.21 -1.00
N GLY A 120 -5.03 14.05 -0.88
CA GLY A 120 -5.55 13.28 -2.00
C GLY A 120 -7.06 13.21 -2.04
N ARG A 121 -7.61 13.10 -3.25
CA ARG A 121 -9.07 12.86 -3.45
C ARG A 121 -9.47 11.46 -3.02
N ARG A 122 -8.56 10.50 -3.16
CA ARG A 122 -8.71 9.09 -2.79
C ARG A 122 -7.43 8.58 -2.15
N ALA A 123 -7.54 7.72 -1.15
CA ALA A 123 -6.41 7.05 -0.54
C ALA A 123 -6.44 5.55 -0.85
N ILE A 124 -5.30 5.00 -1.26
CA ILE A 124 -5.10 3.56 -1.45
C ILE A 124 -4.24 3.08 -0.28
N VAL A 125 -4.79 2.20 0.55
CA VAL A 125 -4.09 1.65 1.72
C VAL A 125 -3.94 0.15 1.56
N ALA A 126 -2.69 -0.34 1.61
CA ALA A 126 -2.39 -1.76 1.57
C ALA A 126 -1.60 -2.16 2.82
N PHE A 127 -1.97 -3.28 3.44
CA PHE A 127 -1.32 -3.77 4.65
C PHE A 127 -1.37 -5.30 4.78
N PRO A 128 -0.43 -5.91 5.51
CA PRO A 128 -0.46 -7.33 5.82
C PRO A 128 -1.54 -7.62 6.86
N ASN A 129 -2.33 -8.67 6.63
CA ASN A 129 -3.45 -9.02 7.49
C ASN A 129 -3.01 -9.86 8.69
N PHE A 130 -2.97 -9.27 9.88
CA PHE A 130 -2.66 -9.98 11.13
C PHE A 130 -3.77 -10.98 11.53
N GLY A 131 -4.98 -10.83 11.00
CA GLY A 131 -6.11 -11.73 11.20
C GLY A 131 -6.00 -13.08 10.45
N HIS A 132 -4.95 -13.29 9.64
CA HIS A 132 -4.76 -14.51 8.86
C HIS A 132 -4.68 -15.77 9.74
N TRP A 133 -5.23 -16.88 9.25
CA TRP A 133 -5.34 -18.13 10.02
C TRP A 133 -4.00 -18.66 10.54
N SER A 134 -2.90 -18.51 9.78
CA SER A 134 -1.58 -18.97 10.22
C SER A 134 -1.05 -18.19 11.41
N VAL A 135 -1.35 -16.89 11.49
CA VAL A 135 -1.02 -16.03 12.63
C VAL A 135 -1.79 -16.50 13.88
N ARG A 136 -3.10 -16.69 13.72
CA ARG A 136 -3.98 -17.17 14.81
C ARG A 136 -3.54 -18.52 15.35
N MET A 137 -3.23 -19.47 14.46
CA MET A 137 -2.77 -20.81 14.86
C MET A 137 -1.38 -20.75 15.51
N SER A 138 -0.47 -19.93 14.98
CA SER A 138 0.84 -19.74 15.60
C SER A 138 0.70 -19.25 17.04
N MET A 139 -0.11 -18.22 17.29
CA MET A 139 -0.36 -17.72 18.65
C MET A 139 -1.05 -18.74 19.54
N LEU A 140 -2.10 -19.42 19.03
CA LEU A 140 -2.89 -20.38 19.78
C LEU A 140 -2.04 -21.56 20.29
N PHE A 141 -1.18 -22.12 19.42
CA PHE A 141 -0.41 -23.32 19.77
C PHE A 141 0.94 -23.03 20.40
N SER A 142 1.58 -21.91 20.10
CA SER A 142 2.90 -21.59 20.64
C SER A 142 2.86 -20.69 21.89
N GLY A 143 1.77 -19.91 22.06
CA GLY A 143 1.70 -18.88 23.10
C GLY A 143 2.72 -17.75 22.95
N LYS A 144 3.38 -17.65 21.78
CA LYS A 144 4.43 -16.65 21.49
C LYS A 144 3.95 -15.68 20.43
N ALA A 145 4.62 -14.52 20.32
CA ALA A 145 4.44 -13.61 19.19
C ALA A 145 4.62 -14.39 17.87
N PRO A 146 3.70 -14.19 16.91
CA PRO A 146 3.68 -15.02 15.72
C PRO A 146 4.86 -14.70 14.82
N LYS A 147 5.61 -15.75 14.44
CA LYS A 147 6.60 -15.70 13.39
C LYS A 147 6.13 -16.57 12.25
N THR A 148 5.71 -15.93 11.18
CA THR A 148 5.10 -16.59 10.01
C THR A 148 5.72 -16.07 8.72
N LYS A 149 5.33 -16.63 7.57
CA LYS A 149 5.77 -16.10 6.28
C LYS A 149 5.33 -14.63 6.07
N LEU A 150 4.19 -14.24 6.64
CA LEU A 150 3.67 -12.85 6.57
C LEU A 150 4.39 -11.91 7.52
N PHE A 151 4.83 -12.41 8.66
CA PHE A 151 5.50 -11.67 9.73
C PHE A 151 6.79 -12.40 10.07
N PRO A 152 7.87 -12.25 9.25
CA PRO A 152 9.08 -13.06 9.37
C PRO A 152 10.02 -12.60 10.48
N HIS A 153 9.83 -11.39 11.01
CA HIS A 153 10.70 -10.79 12.01
C HIS A 153 10.40 -11.32 13.41
N GLU A 154 11.42 -11.31 14.26
CA GLU A 154 11.23 -11.50 15.70
C GLU A 154 10.48 -10.28 16.26
N TRP A 155 9.75 -10.47 17.38
CA TRP A 155 8.95 -9.40 17.98
C TRP A 155 9.76 -8.15 18.37
N TYR A 156 11.04 -8.32 18.72
CA TYR A 156 11.94 -7.24 19.11
C TYR A 156 12.69 -6.59 17.95
N ASP A 157 12.56 -7.11 16.74
CA ASP A 157 13.24 -6.64 15.51
C ASP A 157 12.24 -6.36 14.38
N SER A 158 10.95 -6.31 14.70
CA SER A 158 9.88 -6.05 13.75
C SER A 158 9.73 -4.55 13.50
N PRO A 159 9.64 -4.09 12.25
CA PRO A 159 9.27 -2.72 11.95
C PRO A 159 7.79 -2.42 12.27
N ASN A 160 6.95 -3.46 12.39
CA ASN A 160 5.53 -3.30 12.65
C ASN A 160 5.29 -2.85 14.10
N ILE A 161 4.81 -1.63 14.28
CA ILE A 161 4.41 -1.06 15.58
C ILE A 161 2.98 -1.46 15.90
N HIS A 162 2.12 -1.52 14.87
CA HIS A 162 0.73 -1.89 15.01
C HIS A 162 0.43 -3.22 14.35
N VAL A 163 -0.50 -3.95 14.96
CA VAL A 163 -1.09 -5.16 14.41
C VAL A 163 -2.52 -4.85 14.02
N LEU A 164 -2.86 -5.08 12.76
CA LEU A 164 -4.21 -4.83 12.28
C LEU A 164 -4.65 -5.94 11.33
N SER A 165 -5.94 -6.18 11.33
CA SER A 165 -6.61 -7.11 10.43
C SER A 165 -7.50 -6.36 9.43
N VAL A 166 -8.09 -7.10 8.49
CA VAL A 166 -9.09 -6.55 7.57
C VAL A 166 -10.25 -5.93 8.33
N ASP A 167 -10.77 -6.62 9.36
CA ASP A 167 -11.93 -6.16 10.15
C ASP A 167 -11.58 -4.93 11.01
N ASP A 168 -10.32 -4.82 11.49
CA ASP A 168 -9.86 -3.64 12.24
C ASP A 168 -9.83 -2.40 11.35
N PHE A 169 -9.34 -2.53 10.11
CA PHE A 169 -9.33 -1.40 9.18
C PHE A 169 -10.76 -0.97 8.77
N GLU A 170 -11.67 -1.91 8.54
CA GLU A 170 -13.08 -1.61 8.27
C GLU A 170 -13.74 -0.87 9.46
N SER A 171 -13.45 -1.32 10.68
CA SER A 171 -13.93 -0.66 11.89
C SER A 171 -13.38 0.77 12.03
N LEU A 172 -12.09 0.96 11.70
CA LEU A 172 -11.47 2.28 11.66
C LEU A 172 -12.11 3.17 10.59
N ALA A 173 -12.29 2.65 9.37
CA ALA A 173 -12.91 3.40 8.27
C ALA A 173 -14.33 3.86 8.64
N ALA A 174 -15.13 2.99 9.25
CA ALA A 174 -16.45 3.33 9.75
C ALA A 174 -16.41 4.42 10.84
N LYS A 175 -15.47 4.31 11.80
CA LYS A 175 -15.28 5.30 12.89
C LYS A 175 -14.85 6.67 12.36
N GLU A 176 -14.01 6.70 11.34
CA GLU A 176 -13.53 7.92 10.68
C GLU A 176 -14.50 8.42 9.58
N HIS A 177 -15.68 7.80 9.44
CA HIS A 177 -16.71 8.12 8.43
C HIS A 177 -16.20 8.07 6.98
N LEU A 178 -15.27 7.15 6.69
CA LEU A 178 -14.72 6.99 5.37
C LEU A 178 -15.61 6.10 4.50
N THR A 179 -15.74 6.47 3.24
CA THR A 179 -16.38 5.63 2.23
C THR A 179 -15.35 4.66 1.66
N VAL A 180 -15.55 3.36 1.86
CA VAL A 180 -14.75 2.30 1.20
C VAL A 180 -15.32 2.08 -0.20
N GLU A 181 -14.62 2.55 -1.24
CA GLU A 181 -15.02 2.39 -2.63
C GLU A 181 -14.68 0.98 -3.16
N LEU A 182 -13.48 0.49 -2.85
CA LEU A 182 -13.00 -0.83 -3.26
C LEU A 182 -12.27 -1.51 -2.10
N ARG A 183 -12.42 -2.84 -2.06
CA ARG A 183 -11.70 -3.73 -1.14
C ARG A 183 -11.24 -4.97 -1.88
N TYR A 184 -9.93 -5.21 -1.86
CA TYR A 184 -9.32 -6.41 -2.38
C TYR A 184 -8.58 -7.14 -1.27
N CYS A 185 -8.87 -8.41 -1.11
CA CYS A 185 -8.21 -9.31 -0.16
C CYS A 185 -7.45 -10.37 -0.95
N LEU A 186 -6.17 -10.55 -0.68
CA LEU A 186 -5.26 -11.36 -1.48
C LEU A 186 -4.62 -12.48 -0.65
N ALA A 187 -4.52 -13.66 -1.25
CA ALA A 187 -3.66 -14.75 -0.77
C ALA A 187 -2.67 -15.09 -1.90
N GLY A 188 -1.41 -14.73 -1.72
CA GLY A 188 -0.46 -14.60 -2.82
C GLY A 188 -1.02 -13.63 -3.87
N HIS A 189 -1.08 -14.07 -5.12
CA HIS A 189 -1.64 -13.27 -6.23
C HIS A 189 -3.15 -13.51 -6.47
N ARG A 190 -3.83 -14.31 -5.64
CA ARG A 190 -5.23 -14.67 -5.84
C ARG A 190 -6.15 -13.81 -4.98
N ARG A 191 -7.23 -13.27 -5.58
CA ARG A 191 -8.29 -12.56 -4.84
C ARG A 191 -9.13 -13.53 -4.04
N ILE A 192 -9.42 -13.16 -2.79
CA ILE A 192 -10.22 -13.93 -1.85
C ILE A 192 -11.57 -13.21 -1.64
N SER A 193 -12.66 -13.93 -1.89
CA SER A 193 -14.03 -13.41 -1.71
C SER A 193 -14.72 -13.90 -0.44
N MET A 194 -14.29 -15.04 0.13
CA MET A 194 -14.91 -15.65 1.31
C MET A 194 -13.92 -15.75 2.46
N LEU A 195 -14.42 -15.52 3.69
CA LEU A 195 -13.61 -15.55 4.92
C LEU A 195 -12.36 -14.68 4.80
N GLN A 196 -12.54 -13.47 4.28
CA GLN A 196 -11.45 -12.58 3.88
C GLN A 196 -10.49 -12.32 5.02
N ASN A 197 -10.98 -11.94 6.21
CA ASN A 197 -10.13 -11.70 7.37
C ASN A 197 -9.35 -12.95 7.84
N LEU A 198 -9.85 -14.15 7.56
CA LEU A 198 -9.17 -15.39 7.94
C LEU A 198 -8.14 -15.85 6.89
N ARG A 199 -8.42 -15.61 5.60
CA ARG A 199 -7.69 -16.22 4.49
C ARG A 199 -6.80 -15.27 3.72
N ALA A 200 -7.03 -13.95 3.83
CA ALA A 200 -6.20 -12.96 3.14
C ALA A 200 -4.86 -12.78 3.86
N GLU A 201 -3.80 -12.75 3.06
CA GLU A 201 -2.45 -12.38 3.49
C GLU A 201 -2.27 -10.86 3.47
N VAL A 202 -2.81 -10.20 2.44
CA VAL A 202 -2.74 -8.76 2.23
C VAL A 202 -4.12 -8.22 1.90
N ALA A 203 -4.44 -7.04 2.40
CA ALA A 203 -5.63 -6.29 2.02
C ALA A 203 -5.24 -4.97 1.35
N VAL A 204 -6.02 -4.57 0.35
CA VAL A 204 -5.90 -3.28 -0.35
C VAL A 204 -7.27 -2.61 -0.34
N PHE A 205 -7.32 -1.40 0.18
CA PHE A 205 -8.52 -0.59 0.25
C PHE A 205 -8.36 0.69 -0.57
N LEU A 206 -9.41 1.07 -1.28
CA LEU A 206 -9.58 2.40 -1.85
C LEU A 206 -10.64 3.12 -1.01
N VAL A 207 -10.26 4.22 -0.39
CA VAL A 207 -11.15 4.99 0.49
C VAL A 207 -11.16 6.47 0.11
N ARG A 208 -12.25 7.14 0.46
CA ARG A 208 -12.39 8.59 0.40
C ARG A 208 -13.20 9.14 1.59
N THR A 209 -13.18 10.42 1.78
CA THR A 209 -14.09 11.14 2.70
C THR A 209 -15.50 11.23 2.16
#